data_50f25c17e6dea38bfdcae9b3b13bf0a6
#
_entry.id   50f25c17e6dea38bfdcae9b3b13bf0a6
#
_cell.length_a   1.000
_cell.length_b   1.000
_cell.length_c   1.000
_cell.angle_alpha   90.00
_cell.angle_beta   90.00
_cell.angle_gamma   90.00
#
_symmetry.space_group_name_H-M   'P 1'
#
loop_
_entity.id
_entity.type
_entity.pdbx_description
1 polymer ?
#
loop_
_entity_poly.entity_id
_entity_poly.type
_entity_poly.pdbx_seq_one_letter_code
_entity_poly.pdbx_strand_id
1 'polypeptide(L)'
;GDRVMAKKQTGFLPAALVTGETKMDVQHEDIFGRIESLKNLAFETNSLPVQEMHALIDCLAEHFATEERLAQEAKVEFLVHGQEHVRNLRLLKKAVSELENGKLDRHTFLRYIEYWFEQHIADFDKRFAARLAEAKKTP
;
A
#
# COMPACT_ATOMS: atom_id res chain seq x y z
N GLY A 1 14.97 23.60 11.94
CA GLY A 1 13.93 23.76 12.70
C GLY A 1 12.59 23.40 12.15
N ASP A 2 11.71 24.33 12.25
CA ASP A 2 10.32 24.09 11.92
C ASP A 2 10.13 23.64 10.49
N ARG A 3 10.91 24.18 9.58
CA ARG A 3 10.78 23.82 8.18
C ARG A 3 11.12 22.36 7.93
N VAL A 4 12.08 21.84 8.67
CA VAL A 4 12.44 20.45 8.55
C VAL A 4 11.28 19.57 9.01
N MET A 5 10.67 19.93 10.10
CA MET A 5 9.52 19.21 10.62
C MET A 5 8.34 19.32 9.67
N ALA A 6 8.08 20.52 9.13
CA ALA A 6 7.01 20.71 8.17
C ALA A 6 7.23 19.85 6.92
N LYS A 7 8.49 19.75 6.47
CA LYS A 7 8.83 18.94 5.33
C LYS A 7 8.46 17.47 5.55
N LYS A 8 8.70 16.96 6.76
CA LYS A 8 8.32 15.59 7.10
C LYS A 8 6.82 15.42 7.17
N GLN A 9 6.10 16.53 7.44
CA GLN A 9 4.64 16.48 7.53
C GLN A 9 3.96 16.52 6.17
N THR A 10 4.71 16.78 5.10
CA THR A 10 4.11 16.88 3.77
C THR A 10 3.97 15.55 3.04
N GLY A 11 4.38 14.45 3.67
CA GLY A 11 4.25 13.13 3.07
C GLY A 11 2.80 12.66 3.03
N PHE A 12 2.58 11.58 2.29
CA PHE A 12 1.24 11.01 2.11
C PHE A 12 0.95 9.89 3.11
N LEU A 13 1.98 9.32 3.71
CA LEU A 13 1.79 8.25 4.70
C LEU A 13 1.25 8.84 6.00
N PRO A 14 0.03 8.43 6.42
CA PRO A 14 -0.50 8.91 7.70
C PRO A 14 0.40 8.52 8.87
N ALA A 15 0.56 9.42 9.81
CA ALA A 15 1.42 9.18 10.97
C ALA A 15 1.02 7.92 11.73
N ALA A 16 -0.28 7.65 11.83
CA ALA A 16 -0.79 6.48 12.55
C ALA A 16 -0.39 5.16 11.87
N LEU A 17 0.01 5.20 10.61
CA LEU A 17 0.34 4.01 9.84
C LEU A 17 1.84 3.80 9.66
N VAL A 18 2.67 4.65 10.24
CA VAL A 18 4.12 4.47 10.21
C VAL A 18 4.46 3.19 10.97
N THR A 19 5.23 2.31 10.33
CA THR A 19 5.56 1.00 10.90
C THR A 19 6.90 0.99 11.61
N GLY A 20 7.80 1.90 11.24
CA GLY A 20 9.15 1.92 11.76
C GLY A 20 10.14 1.11 10.92
N GLU A 21 9.64 0.31 9.96
CA GLU A 21 10.50 -0.39 9.02
C GLU A 21 10.66 0.49 7.79
N THR A 22 11.89 0.95 7.54
CA THR A 22 12.14 1.98 6.54
C THR A 22 11.68 1.59 5.14
N LYS A 23 12.00 0.37 4.70
CA LYS A 23 11.63 -0.05 3.34
C LYS A 23 10.12 -0.09 3.17
N MET A 24 9.43 -0.57 4.19
CA MET A 24 7.97 -0.63 4.14
C MET A 24 7.37 0.77 4.13
N ASP A 25 7.87 1.64 5.01
CA ASP A 25 7.32 2.99 5.10
C ASP A 25 7.55 3.79 3.82
N VAL A 26 8.70 3.64 3.18
CA VAL A 26 8.99 4.32 1.91
C VAL A 26 8.01 3.85 0.84
N GLN A 27 7.75 2.56 0.76
CA GLN A 27 6.83 2.03 -0.24
C GLN A 27 5.38 2.42 0.06
N HIS A 28 5.00 2.43 1.34
CA HIS A 28 3.67 2.89 1.72
C HIS A 28 3.46 4.36 1.34
N GLU A 29 4.46 5.21 1.61
CA GLU A 29 4.43 6.61 1.22
C GLU A 29 4.22 6.76 -0.29
N ASP A 30 4.95 5.99 -1.06
CA ASP A 30 4.88 6.04 -2.51
C ASP A 30 3.51 5.62 -3.02
N ILE A 31 2.95 4.56 -2.45
CA ILE A 31 1.63 4.07 -2.85
C ILE A 31 0.54 5.09 -2.51
N PHE A 32 0.57 5.66 -1.31
CA PHE A 32 -0.41 6.69 -0.94
C PHE A 32 -0.29 7.91 -1.85
N GLY A 33 0.94 8.32 -2.19
CA GLY A 33 1.15 9.43 -3.12
C GLY A 33 0.58 9.14 -4.49
N ARG A 34 0.75 7.91 -4.96
CA ARG A 34 0.20 7.50 -6.26
C ARG A 34 -1.32 7.50 -6.23
N ILE A 35 -1.92 7.00 -5.14
CA ILE A 35 -3.38 7.03 -4.99
C ILE A 35 -3.89 8.46 -5.00
N GLU A 36 -3.21 9.36 -4.31
CA GLU A 36 -3.61 10.76 -4.26
C GLU A 36 -3.54 11.40 -5.65
N SER A 37 -2.47 11.12 -6.39
CA SER A 37 -2.34 11.62 -7.75
C SER A 37 -3.47 11.11 -8.65
N LEU A 38 -3.85 9.85 -8.49
CA LEU A 38 -4.92 9.28 -9.28
C LEU A 38 -6.28 9.88 -8.92
N LYS A 39 -6.50 10.17 -7.63
CA LYS A 39 -7.72 10.84 -7.21
C LYS A 39 -7.83 12.23 -7.85
N ASN A 40 -6.73 12.97 -7.87
CA ASN A 40 -6.71 14.28 -8.50
C ASN A 40 -6.95 14.19 -10.00
N LEU A 41 -6.31 13.22 -10.66
CA LEU A 41 -6.50 13.02 -12.10
C LEU A 41 -7.95 12.67 -12.40
N ALA A 42 -8.55 11.77 -11.63
CA ALA A 42 -9.93 11.38 -11.84
C ALA A 42 -10.89 12.56 -11.64
N PHE A 43 -10.60 13.39 -10.64
CA PHE A 43 -11.43 14.55 -10.36
C PHE A 43 -11.31 15.60 -11.47
N GLU A 44 -10.09 15.90 -11.91
CA GLU A 44 -9.84 16.98 -12.87
C GLU A 44 -10.24 16.61 -14.29
N THR A 45 -10.01 15.37 -14.70
CA THR A 45 -10.25 14.95 -16.08
C THR A 45 -11.50 14.09 -16.23
N ASN A 46 -12.13 13.72 -15.14
CA ASN A 46 -13.28 12.82 -15.11
C ASN A 46 -12.94 11.51 -15.84
N SER A 47 -11.72 11.04 -15.65
CA SER A 47 -11.19 9.87 -16.34
C SER A 47 -10.18 9.17 -15.44
N LEU A 48 -9.97 7.88 -15.70
CA LEU A 48 -8.97 7.12 -14.98
C LEU A 48 -8.39 6.09 -15.95
N PRO A 49 -7.24 6.42 -16.56
CA PRO A 49 -6.66 5.53 -17.58
C PRO A 49 -6.34 4.15 -17.00
N VAL A 50 -6.63 3.13 -17.78
CA VAL A 50 -6.41 1.73 -17.40
C VAL A 50 -4.94 1.50 -17.03
N GLN A 51 -4.02 2.11 -17.78
CA GLN A 51 -2.60 1.95 -17.54
C GLN A 51 -2.21 2.42 -16.14
N GLU A 52 -2.85 3.47 -15.63
CA GLU A 52 -2.57 3.97 -14.29
C GLU A 52 -3.03 2.98 -13.23
N MET A 53 -4.14 2.29 -13.51
CA MET A 53 -4.63 1.26 -12.60
C MET A 53 -3.66 0.10 -12.53
N HIS A 54 -3.22 -0.36 -13.69
CA HIS A 54 -2.26 -1.47 -13.73
C HIS A 54 -0.95 -1.09 -13.05
N ALA A 55 -0.50 0.15 -13.23
CA ALA A 55 0.72 0.62 -12.57
C ALA A 55 0.57 0.61 -11.05
N LEU A 56 -0.60 0.98 -10.55
CA LEU A 56 -0.86 0.95 -9.11
C LEU A 56 -0.84 -0.50 -8.58
N ILE A 57 -1.49 -1.42 -9.30
CA ILE A 57 -1.50 -2.83 -8.90
C ILE A 57 -0.07 -3.38 -8.91
N ASP A 58 0.73 -3.02 -9.91
CA ASP A 58 2.12 -3.46 -9.98
C ASP A 58 2.93 -2.94 -8.78
N CYS A 59 2.71 -1.70 -8.37
CA CYS A 59 3.37 -1.15 -7.20
C CYS A 59 3.00 -1.92 -5.93
N LEU A 60 1.72 -2.28 -5.81
CA LEU A 60 1.27 -3.06 -4.67
C LEU A 60 1.89 -4.46 -4.67
N ALA A 61 1.95 -5.10 -5.84
CA ALA A 61 2.56 -6.41 -5.96
C ALA A 61 4.04 -6.38 -5.59
N GLU A 62 4.75 -5.34 -6.01
CA GLU A 62 6.16 -5.19 -5.68
C GLU A 62 6.37 -4.94 -4.19
N HIS A 63 5.49 -4.14 -3.60
CA HIS A 63 5.52 -3.91 -2.16
C HIS A 63 5.31 -5.22 -1.39
N PHE A 64 4.34 -6.04 -1.82
CA PHE A 64 4.09 -7.33 -1.21
C PHE A 64 5.31 -8.24 -1.31
N ALA A 65 5.97 -8.24 -2.48
CA ALA A 65 7.18 -9.02 -2.68
C ALA A 65 8.31 -8.57 -1.75
N THR A 66 8.43 -7.25 -1.52
CA THR A 66 9.41 -6.73 -0.58
C THR A 66 9.18 -7.27 0.82
N GLU A 67 7.94 -7.29 1.27
CA GLU A 67 7.64 -7.81 2.60
C GLU A 67 7.95 -9.29 2.71
N GLU A 68 7.67 -10.05 1.66
CA GLU A 68 7.99 -11.48 1.66
C GLU A 68 9.50 -11.69 1.78
N ARG A 69 10.30 -10.90 1.06
CA ARG A 69 11.75 -10.98 1.16
C ARG A 69 12.24 -10.63 2.56
N LEU A 70 11.67 -9.59 3.16
CA LEU A 70 12.04 -9.21 4.52
C LEU A 70 11.76 -10.33 5.50
N ALA A 71 10.62 -11.00 5.34
CA ALA A 71 10.25 -12.12 6.19
C ALA A 71 11.23 -13.27 6.02
N GLN A 72 11.60 -13.60 4.79
CA GLN A 72 12.54 -14.68 4.51
C GLN A 72 13.91 -14.39 5.11
N GLU A 73 14.40 -13.17 4.93
CA GLU A 73 15.71 -12.78 5.43
C GLU A 73 15.77 -12.80 6.95
N ALA A 74 14.67 -12.40 7.60
CA ALA A 74 14.62 -12.36 9.06
C ALA A 74 14.13 -13.67 9.67
N LYS A 75 13.72 -14.62 8.83
CA LYS A 75 13.15 -15.91 9.27
C LYS A 75 11.91 -15.71 10.13
N VAL A 76 11.09 -14.73 9.75
CA VAL A 76 9.82 -14.44 10.40
C VAL A 76 8.72 -15.15 9.65
N GLU A 77 7.81 -15.78 10.38
CA GLU A 77 6.69 -16.51 9.80
C GLU A 77 5.78 -15.56 9.02
N PHE A 78 5.36 -15.94 7.81
CA PHE A 78 4.65 -15.06 6.91
C PHE A 78 3.49 -15.76 6.17
N LEU A 79 3.11 -16.95 6.59
CA LEU A 79 2.13 -17.74 5.84
C LEU A 79 0.78 -17.02 5.71
N VAL A 80 0.22 -16.60 6.83
CA VAL A 80 -1.10 -15.95 6.82
C VAL A 80 -1.04 -14.60 6.10
N HIS A 81 -0.01 -13.82 6.38
CA HIS A 81 0.18 -12.52 5.75
C HIS A 81 0.34 -12.69 4.23
N GLY A 82 1.14 -13.69 3.82
CA GLY A 82 1.33 -13.98 2.41
C GLY A 82 0.06 -14.41 1.71
N GLN A 83 -0.76 -15.21 2.35
CA GLN A 83 -2.05 -15.62 1.81
C GLN A 83 -2.98 -14.42 1.63
N GLU A 84 -2.93 -13.50 2.59
CA GLU A 84 -3.71 -12.27 2.51
C GLU A 84 -3.28 -11.43 1.30
N HIS A 85 -1.96 -11.34 1.04
CA HIS A 85 -1.46 -10.63 -0.14
C HIS A 85 -2.00 -11.24 -1.43
N VAL A 86 -1.97 -12.56 -1.55
CA VAL A 86 -2.47 -13.24 -2.75
C VAL A 86 -3.96 -12.94 -2.94
N ARG A 87 -4.72 -13.06 -1.86
CA ARG A 87 -6.16 -12.80 -1.92
C ARG A 87 -6.45 -11.35 -2.31
N ASN A 88 -5.71 -10.42 -1.73
CA ASN A 88 -5.93 -9.00 -2.00
C ASN A 88 -5.58 -8.64 -3.43
N LEU A 89 -4.49 -9.17 -3.99
CA LEU A 89 -4.16 -8.90 -5.39
C LEU A 89 -5.25 -9.41 -6.32
N ARG A 90 -5.82 -10.58 -6.02
CA ARG A 90 -6.90 -11.12 -6.81
C ARG A 90 -8.12 -10.20 -6.79
N LEU A 91 -8.49 -9.72 -5.58
CA LEU A 91 -9.63 -8.83 -5.43
C LEU A 91 -9.41 -7.48 -6.12
N LEU A 92 -8.18 -6.95 -6.04
CA LEU A 92 -7.87 -5.69 -6.68
C LEU A 92 -7.90 -5.80 -8.19
N LYS A 93 -7.38 -6.89 -8.73
CA LYS A 93 -7.43 -7.13 -10.17
C LYS A 93 -8.88 -7.27 -10.65
N LYS A 94 -9.72 -7.91 -9.85
CA LYS A 94 -11.13 -8.02 -10.18
C LYS A 94 -11.79 -6.64 -10.19
N ALA A 95 -11.45 -5.79 -9.22
CA ALA A 95 -12.00 -4.44 -9.14
C ALA A 95 -11.60 -3.61 -10.38
N VAL A 96 -10.34 -3.76 -10.83
CA VAL A 96 -9.89 -3.09 -12.05
C VAL A 96 -10.71 -3.55 -13.25
N SER A 97 -10.96 -4.85 -13.34
CA SER A 97 -11.77 -5.40 -14.43
C SER A 97 -13.19 -4.83 -14.39
N GLU A 98 -13.77 -4.72 -13.22
CA GLU A 98 -15.10 -4.15 -13.08
C GLU A 98 -15.14 -2.67 -13.45
N LEU A 99 -14.08 -1.96 -13.13
CA LEU A 99 -13.95 -0.55 -13.54
C LEU A 99 -13.89 -0.45 -15.06
N GLU A 100 -13.09 -1.30 -15.70
CA GLU A 100 -12.96 -1.32 -17.14
C GLU A 100 -14.29 -1.64 -17.85
N ASN A 101 -15.10 -2.48 -17.21
CA ASN A 101 -16.38 -2.89 -17.77
C ASN A 101 -17.54 -1.98 -17.38
N GLY A 102 -17.24 -0.87 -16.72
CA GLY A 102 -18.26 0.09 -16.34
C GLY A 102 -19.12 -0.34 -15.18
N LYS A 103 -18.75 -1.40 -14.47
CA LYS A 103 -19.53 -1.91 -13.34
C LYS A 103 -19.15 -1.24 -12.02
N LEU A 104 -18.04 -0.50 -12.00
CA LEU A 104 -17.55 0.14 -10.80
C LEU A 104 -17.14 1.56 -11.16
N ASP A 105 -17.60 2.52 -10.35
CA ASP A 105 -17.29 3.93 -10.54
C ASP A 105 -15.83 4.21 -10.13
N ARG A 106 -15.16 5.10 -10.88
CA ARG A 106 -13.75 5.40 -10.63
C ARG A 106 -13.48 5.98 -9.26
N HIS A 107 -14.37 6.85 -8.80
CA HIS A 107 -14.18 7.46 -7.48
C HIS A 107 -14.39 6.44 -6.37
N THR A 108 -15.37 5.57 -6.54
CA THR A 108 -15.60 4.46 -5.60
C THR A 108 -14.42 3.52 -5.57
N PHE A 109 -13.86 3.20 -6.75
CA PHE A 109 -12.70 2.33 -6.86
C PHE A 109 -11.51 2.89 -6.07
N LEU A 110 -11.21 4.18 -6.26
CA LEU A 110 -10.07 4.79 -5.59
C LEU A 110 -10.26 4.87 -4.08
N ARG A 111 -11.49 5.20 -3.63
CA ARG A 111 -11.78 5.21 -2.20
C ARG A 111 -11.68 3.82 -1.60
N TYR A 112 -12.12 2.81 -2.33
CA TYR A 112 -12.01 1.43 -1.88
C TYR A 112 -10.56 1.03 -1.70
N ILE A 113 -9.71 1.30 -2.67
CA ILE A 113 -8.29 0.95 -2.58
C ILE A 113 -7.62 1.68 -1.42
N GLU A 114 -7.89 2.98 -1.27
CA GLU A 114 -7.29 3.75 -0.20
C GLU A 114 -7.68 3.20 1.17
N TYR A 115 -8.96 2.95 1.36
CA TYR A 115 -9.45 2.42 2.63
C TYR A 115 -8.89 1.01 2.90
N TRP A 116 -8.92 0.15 1.89
CA TRP A 116 -8.38 -1.18 2.03
C TRP A 116 -6.90 -1.15 2.41
N PHE A 117 -6.13 -0.28 1.77
CA PHE A 117 -4.70 -0.20 2.03
C PHE A 117 -4.42 0.28 3.45
N GLU A 118 -5.17 1.28 3.91
CA GLU A 118 -5.05 1.76 5.28
C GLU A 118 -5.31 0.64 6.29
N GLN A 119 -6.37 -0.12 6.06
CA GLN A 119 -6.72 -1.23 6.96
C GLN A 119 -5.68 -2.34 6.90
N HIS A 120 -5.17 -2.63 5.72
CA HIS A 120 -4.14 -3.65 5.57
C HIS A 120 -2.88 -3.29 6.36
N ILE A 121 -2.46 -2.04 6.28
CA ILE A 121 -1.30 -1.61 7.05
C ILE A 121 -1.58 -1.72 8.55
N ALA A 122 -2.73 -1.24 8.98
CA ALA A 122 -3.08 -1.26 10.40
C ALA A 122 -3.18 -2.68 10.94
N ASP A 123 -3.74 -3.60 10.16
CA ASP A 123 -4.04 -4.96 10.64
C ASP A 123 -2.89 -5.94 10.42
N PHE A 124 -2.06 -5.74 9.39
CA PHE A 124 -1.02 -6.70 9.04
C PHE A 124 0.37 -6.12 9.12
N ASP A 125 0.61 -5.01 8.43
CA ASP A 125 1.98 -4.51 8.24
C ASP A 125 2.60 -4.01 9.53
N LYS A 126 1.84 -3.35 10.39
CA LYS A 126 2.38 -2.86 11.66
C LYS A 126 2.81 -4.01 12.55
N ARG A 127 2.01 -5.07 12.59
CA ARG A 127 2.37 -6.27 13.37
C ARG A 127 3.59 -6.95 12.78
N PHE A 128 3.64 -7.02 11.47
CA PHE A 128 4.78 -7.64 10.78
C PHE A 128 6.06 -6.86 11.07
N ALA A 129 6.01 -5.53 10.97
CA ALA A 129 7.18 -4.69 11.26
C ALA A 129 7.65 -4.89 12.70
N ALA A 130 6.73 -5.04 13.65
CA ALA A 130 7.08 -5.29 15.03
C ALA A 130 7.80 -6.63 15.19
N ARG A 131 7.33 -7.66 14.47
CA ARG A 131 8.00 -8.98 14.49
C ARG A 131 9.36 -8.93 13.85
N LEU A 132 9.53 -8.14 12.78
CA LEU A 132 10.84 -7.95 12.18
C LEU A 132 11.81 -7.30 13.16
N ALA A 133 11.34 -6.25 13.86
CA ALA A 133 12.19 -5.57 14.84
C ALA A 133 12.57 -6.51 15.97
N GLU A 134 11.65 -7.34 16.42
CA GLU A 134 11.91 -8.30 17.48
C GLU A 134 12.94 -9.35 17.03
N ALA A 135 12.82 -9.83 15.80
CA ALA A 135 13.75 -10.80 15.26
C ALA A 135 15.17 -10.26 15.19
N LYS A 136 15.32 -8.95 14.94
CA LYS A 136 16.66 -8.34 14.86
C LYS A 136 17.34 -8.24 16.21
N LYS A 137 16.59 -8.30 17.30
CA LYS A 137 17.16 -8.26 18.66
C LYS A 137 17.71 -9.61 19.10
N THR A 138 17.35 -10.67 18.40
CA THR A 138 17.77 -12.02 18.75
C THR A 138 19.09 -12.32 18.06
N PRO A 139 20.15 -12.74 18.80
CA PRO A 139 21.45 -13.05 18.21
C PRO A 139 21.39 -14.19 17.20
#